data_9e9059fdede0ee35d556501d8d693577
#
_entry.id   9e9059fdede0ee35d556501d8d693577
#
_cell.length_a   1.000
_cell.length_b   1.000
_cell.length_c   1.000
_cell.angle_alpha   90.00
_cell.angle_beta   90.00
_cell.angle_gamma   90.00
#
_symmetry.space_group_name_H-M   'P 1'
#
loop_
_entity.id
_entity.type
_entity.pdbx_description
1 polymer ?
#
loop_
_entity_poly.entity_id
_entity_poly.type
_entity_poly.pdbx_seq_one_letter_code
_entity_poly.pdbx_strand_id
1 'polypeptide(L)'
;MNKKERSNFTGTLGFVMAAAGSAVGLGNIWRFPYLAAKDNGGVFILVYIILALTFGFTLLTTDIAIGRKTRQGPLTAYGLIHKKWKWLGGLAWIVPVIILPYYCTIGGWVLKYMTAYFTGQTEAATGDGYFTGFITAQTAPIVFALIFLTATGVVVFCGVEKGIEKFSKVLMPILVLLIIGISIYSLTIKHTGDDGTIRTGIDGLKVYLIPDFRGMTFRDIFMVVMDAMGQLFFSISVAMGIMVAYGSYVKKDVNLMKSINQIEIFDTAVAFLAGLMIVPAVYVFSGTEGMSAGPGLMFISLPKVFNAMGKVGTVIGALFFIMVTFAAITSSVSVMEAIVSGLMDKFHLTRKKSAVITTVYAVVGMLVVCFGYNIWYFELKLPNGATAQILDVMDYLSNNIFMPLVAILSCILIGWVVKPKTVIDEVTRNGEKFGRKKLYIVMVKFVAPILLALLLLQSFGIDFVQFVTNLFK
;
A
#
# COMPACT_ATOMS: atom_id res chain seq x y z
N MET A 1 -35.76 -5.31 -17.13
CA MET A 1 -34.92 -4.22 -16.61
C MET A 1 -33.61 -4.21 -17.38
N ASN A 2 -33.34 -3.15 -18.14
CA ASN A 2 -32.07 -3.02 -18.87
C ASN A 2 -30.93 -3.07 -17.87
N LYS A 3 -30.05 -4.08 -17.96
CA LYS A 3 -28.77 -4.10 -17.28
C LYS A 3 -28.00 -2.86 -17.74
N LYS A 4 -27.96 -1.81 -16.93
CA LYS A 4 -27.02 -0.69 -17.17
C LYS A 4 -25.64 -1.31 -17.32
N GLU A 5 -25.02 -1.12 -18.48
CA GLU A 5 -23.66 -1.59 -18.70
C GLU A 5 -22.75 -1.05 -17.61
N ARG A 6 -21.94 -1.94 -17.02
CA ARG A 6 -20.95 -1.56 -16.02
C ARG A 6 -19.92 -0.63 -16.66
N SER A 7 -19.58 0.47 -15.99
CA SER A 7 -18.47 1.34 -16.41
C SER A 7 -17.21 0.52 -16.66
N ASN A 8 -16.46 0.89 -17.69
CA ASN A 8 -15.21 0.23 -18.05
C ASN A 8 -14.07 1.23 -18.06
N PHE A 9 -12.83 0.77 -17.85
CA PHE A 9 -11.64 1.51 -18.27
C PHE A 9 -11.64 1.66 -19.80
N THR A 10 -11.11 2.79 -20.29
CA THR A 10 -11.09 3.05 -21.75
C THR A 10 -10.19 2.08 -22.50
N GLY A 11 -9.13 1.57 -21.83
CA GLY A 11 -8.20 0.60 -22.39
C GLY A 11 -7.13 0.14 -21.38
N THR A 12 -6.11 -0.56 -21.87
CA THR A 12 -5.02 -1.11 -21.07
C THR A 12 -4.30 -0.04 -20.25
N LEU A 13 -3.93 1.10 -20.84
CA LEU A 13 -3.21 2.16 -20.16
C LEU A 13 -4.01 2.74 -18.98
N GLY A 14 -5.31 2.97 -19.17
CA GLY A 14 -6.18 3.48 -18.10
C GLY A 14 -6.28 2.53 -16.92
N PHE A 15 -6.43 1.26 -17.19
CA PHE A 15 -6.43 0.23 -16.16
C PHE A 15 -5.08 0.14 -15.43
N VAL A 16 -3.98 0.06 -16.17
CA VAL A 16 -2.63 -0.03 -15.58
C VAL A 16 -2.31 1.18 -14.72
N MET A 17 -2.60 2.40 -15.20
CA MET A 17 -2.35 3.62 -14.42
C MET A 17 -3.22 3.70 -13.15
N ALA A 18 -4.48 3.28 -13.22
CA ALA A 18 -5.34 3.24 -12.04
C ALA A 18 -4.88 2.18 -11.02
N ALA A 19 -4.56 0.97 -11.48
CA ALA A 19 -4.09 -0.11 -10.63
C ALA A 19 -2.70 0.17 -10.03
N ALA A 20 -1.77 0.71 -10.84
CA ALA A 20 -0.48 1.17 -10.36
C ALA A 20 -0.62 2.33 -9.37
N GLY A 21 -1.54 3.30 -9.62
CA GLY A 21 -1.84 4.37 -8.67
C GLY A 21 -2.45 3.88 -7.35
N SER A 22 -3.13 2.73 -7.38
CA SER A 22 -3.57 2.05 -6.15
C SER A 22 -2.41 1.41 -5.40
N ALA A 23 -1.53 0.75 -6.13
CA ALA A 23 -0.38 0.05 -5.59
C ALA A 23 0.68 1.02 -5.02
N VAL A 24 0.95 2.11 -5.75
CA VAL A 24 1.87 3.16 -5.30
C VAL A 24 1.19 4.03 -4.24
N GLY A 25 1.41 3.70 -2.99
CA GLY A 25 0.83 4.39 -1.84
C GLY A 25 1.86 4.82 -0.79
N LEU A 26 1.34 5.17 0.36
CA LEU A 26 2.17 5.58 1.51
C LEU A 26 3.14 4.46 1.93
N GLY A 27 2.75 3.19 1.78
CA GLY A 27 3.59 2.05 2.10
C GLY A 27 4.91 1.98 1.32
N ASN A 28 4.91 2.37 0.04
CA ASN A 28 6.11 2.45 -0.78
C ASN A 28 7.05 3.57 -0.33
N ILE A 29 6.49 4.64 0.25
CA ILE A 29 7.25 5.85 0.58
C ILE A 29 7.84 5.81 1.98
N TRP A 30 7.15 5.26 2.98
CA TRP A 30 7.73 5.21 4.34
C TRP A 30 8.12 3.82 4.80
N ARG A 31 7.25 2.79 4.56
CA ARG A 31 7.49 1.44 5.10
C ARG A 31 8.57 0.70 4.35
N PHE A 32 8.56 0.78 3.01
CA PHE A 32 9.57 0.10 2.20
C PHE A 32 10.99 0.62 2.48
N PRO A 33 11.28 1.95 2.48
CA PRO A 33 12.62 2.46 2.80
C PRO A 33 13.07 2.08 4.21
N TYR A 34 12.16 2.15 5.19
CA TYR A 34 12.44 1.74 6.56
C TYR A 34 12.84 0.26 6.64
N LEU A 35 12.04 -0.63 6.05
CA LEU A 35 12.34 -2.06 6.05
C LEU A 35 13.63 -2.38 5.30
N ALA A 36 13.86 -1.74 4.16
CA ALA A 36 15.12 -1.90 3.44
C ALA A 36 16.33 -1.50 4.29
N ALA A 37 16.26 -0.39 5.02
CA ALA A 37 17.35 0.02 5.90
C ALA A 37 17.52 -0.91 7.12
N LYS A 38 16.42 -1.39 7.71
CA LYS A 38 16.40 -2.31 8.86
C LYS A 38 16.95 -3.69 8.48
N ASP A 39 16.60 -4.18 7.31
CA ASP A 39 16.78 -5.58 6.89
C ASP A 39 17.94 -5.75 5.88
N ASN A 40 19.03 -5.07 6.12
CA ASN A 40 20.27 -5.20 5.34
C ASN A 40 20.15 -4.76 3.86
N GLY A 41 19.42 -3.69 3.58
CA GLY A 41 19.37 -3.02 2.27
C GLY A 41 19.20 -3.96 1.08
N GLY A 42 20.30 -4.29 0.43
CA GLY A 42 20.28 -5.13 -0.77
C GLY A 42 19.73 -6.54 -0.57
N VAL A 43 19.82 -7.11 0.63
CA VAL A 43 19.21 -8.42 0.95
C VAL A 43 17.68 -8.31 0.91
N PHE A 44 17.13 -7.28 1.57
CA PHE A 44 15.70 -7.01 1.53
C PHE A 44 15.19 -6.79 0.10
N ILE A 45 15.90 -5.97 -0.71
CA ILE A 45 15.53 -5.69 -2.10
C ILE A 45 15.52 -6.98 -2.93
N LEU A 46 16.55 -7.82 -2.79
CA LEU A 46 16.62 -9.09 -3.51
C LEU A 46 15.41 -10.00 -3.18
N VAL A 47 15.14 -10.16 -1.89
CA VAL A 47 13.99 -10.96 -1.42
C VAL A 47 12.67 -10.35 -1.90
N TYR A 48 12.53 -9.03 -1.82
CA TYR A 48 11.34 -8.32 -2.27
C TYR A 48 11.06 -8.54 -3.77
N ILE A 49 12.09 -8.44 -4.63
CA ILE A 49 11.96 -8.68 -6.08
C ILE A 49 11.54 -10.13 -6.35
N ILE A 50 12.15 -11.11 -5.67
CA ILE A 50 11.78 -12.52 -5.83
C ILE A 50 10.31 -12.73 -5.43
N LEU A 51 9.87 -12.17 -4.32
CA LEU A 51 8.49 -12.26 -3.84
C LEU A 51 7.52 -11.51 -4.78
N ALA A 52 7.90 -10.36 -5.33
CA ALA A 52 7.08 -9.64 -6.30
C ALA A 52 6.81 -10.51 -7.53
N LEU A 53 7.87 -11.09 -8.12
CA LEU A 53 7.79 -11.93 -9.32
C LEU A 53 7.06 -13.28 -9.11
N THR A 54 6.88 -13.72 -7.89
CA THR A 54 6.30 -15.03 -7.55
C THR A 54 4.98 -14.89 -6.78
N PHE A 55 5.06 -14.47 -5.53
CA PHE A 55 3.94 -14.34 -4.62
C PHE A 55 3.00 -13.19 -5.02
N GLY A 56 3.55 -11.98 -5.23
CA GLY A 56 2.78 -10.79 -5.63
C GLY A 56 2.07 -10.99 -6.95
N PHE A 57 2.79 -11.49 -7.96
CA PHE A 57 2.23 -11.86 -9.25
C PHE A 57 1.03 -12.81 -9.13
N THR A 58 1.14 -13.81 -8.26
CA THR A 58 0.09 -14.84 -8.10
C THR A 58 -1.18 -14.26 -7.53
N LEU A 59 -1.09 -13.46 -6.46
CA LEU A 59 -2.25 -12.84 -5.82
C LEU A 59 -2.88 -11.78 -6.73
N LEU A 60 -2.07 -10.93 -7.35
CA LEU A 60 -2.53 -9.91 -8.28
C LEU A 60 -3.28 -10.50 -9.47
N THR A 61 -2.72 -11.58 -10.06
CA THR A 61 -3.37 -12.33 -11.16
C THR A 61 -4.71 -12.90 -10.72
N THR A 62 -4.77 -13.46 -9.52
CA THR A 62 -5.98 -14.07 -8.95
C THR A 62 -7.09 -13.04 -8.78
N ASP A 63 -6.82 -11.94 -8.09
CA ASP A 63 -7.82 -10.92 -7.76
C ASP A 63 -8.37 -10.23 -9.03
N ILE A 64 -7.48 -9.82 -9.94
CA ILE A 64 -7.88 -9.18 -11.19
C ILE A 64 -8.69 -10.13 -12.07
N ALA A 65 -8.30 -11.41 -12.16
CA ALA A 65 -9.02 -12.40 -12.95
C ALA A 65 -10.42 -12.68 -12.36
N ILE A 66 -10.56 -12.78 -11.03
CA ILE A 66 -11.86 -12.92 -10.35
C ILE A 66 -12.77 -11.72 -10.72
N GLY A 67 -12.25 -10.50 -10.61
CA GLY A 67 -12.98 -9.28 -10.95
C GLY A 67 -13.44 -9.28 -12.41
N ARG A 68 -12.53 -9.51 -13.38
CA ARG A 68 -12.86 -9.52 -14.81
C ARG A 68 -13.85 -10.60 -15.20
N LYS A 69 -13.67 -11.81 -14.64
CA LYS A 69 -14.56 -12.95 -14.91
C LYS A 69 -15.98 -12.72 -14.43
N THR A 70 -16.14 -12.18 -13.25
CA THR A 70 -17.45 -11.99 -12.60
C THR A 70 -18.12 -10.68 -12.99
N ARG A 71 -17.36 -9.67 -13.41
CA ARG A 71 -17.85 -8.31 -13.66
C ARG A 71 -18.52 -7.70 -12.43
N GLN A 72 -18.05 -8.07 -11.23
CA GLN A 72 -18.60 -7.65 -9.96
C GLN A 72 -17.49 -7.17 -9.01
N GLY A 73 -17.83 -6.26 -8.10
CA GLY A 73 -16.99 -5.84 -7.00
C GLY A 73 -16.80 -6.94 -5.95
N PRO A 74 -15.91 -6.73 -4.98
CA PRO A 74 -15.45 -7.79 -4.06
C PRO A 74 -16.60 -8.43 -3.27
N LEU A 75 -17.60 -7.66 -2.85
CA LEU A 75 -18.71 -8.13 -2.00
C LEU A 75 -19.55 -9.25 -2.63
N THR A 76 -19.61 -9.29 -3.96
CA THR A 76 -20.45 -10.25 -4.71
C THR A 76 -19.65 -11.21 -5.58
N ALA A 77 -18.44 -10.84 -6.00
CA ALA A 77 -17.62 -11.59 -6.95
C ALA A 77 -17.37 -13.04 -6.52
N TYR A 78 -16.96 -13.28 -5.29
CA TYR A 78 -16.63 -14.62 -4.79
C TYR A 78 -17.85 -15.57 -4.79
N GLY A 79 -19.04 -15.03 -4.51
CA GLY A 79 -20.28 -15.78 -4.57
C GLY A 79 -20.68 -16.24 -5.98
N LEU A 80 -20.25 -15.48 -7.02
CA LEU A 80 -20.42 -15.87 -8.42
C LEU A 80 -19.38 -16.91 -8.88
N ILE A 81 -18.21 -16.92 -8.30
CA ILE A 81 -17.21 -17.97 -8.53
C ILE A 81 -17.69 -19.29 -7.92
N HIS A 82 -18.17 -19.25 -6.65
CA HIS A 82 -18.70 -20.44 -5.97
C HIS A 82 -19.71 -20.07 -4.88
N LYS A 83 -20.96 -20.53 -5.00
CA LYS A 83 -22.10 -20.12 -4.14
C LYS A 83 -21.84 -20.25 -2.63
N LYS A 84 -21.16 -21.33 -2.19
CA LYS A 84 -20.85 -21.57 -0.76
C LYS A 84 -19.79 -20.58 -0.23
N TRP A 85 -19.05 -19.89 -1.09
CA TRP A 85 -17.97 -18.96 -0.74
C TRP A 85 -18.40 -17.47 -0.80
N LYS A 86 -19.70 -17.20 -0.87
CA LYS A 86 -20.22 -15.81 -0.90
C LYS A 86 -19.79 -14.97 0.30
N TRP A 87 -19.57 -15.60 1.46
CA TRP A 87 -19.14 -14.94 2.69
C TRP A 87 -17.71 -14.38 2.58
N LEU A 88 -16.83 -15.01 1.77
CA LEU A 88 -15.48 -14.48 1.51
C LEU A 88 -15.54 -13.10 0.85
N GLY A 89 -16.55 -12.84 0.02
CA GLY A 89 -16.78 -11.51 -0.55
C GLY A 89 -17.07 -10.45 0.52
N GLY A 90 -17.81 -10.81 1.57
CA GLY A 90 -18.02 -9.94 2.73
C GLY A 90 -16.73 -9.66 3.49
N LEU A 91 -15.92 -10.70 3.72
CA LEU A 91 -14.63 -10.57 4.38
C LEU A 91 -13.65 -9.70 3.56
N ALA A 92 -13.55 -9.90 2.24
CA ALA A 92 -12.73 -9.10 1.36
C ALA A 92 -13.20 -7.64 1.26
N TRP A 93 -14.49 -7.38 1.43
CA TRP A 93 -15.06 -6.04 1.39
C TRP A 93 -14.91 -5.29 2.72
N ILE A 94 -14.90 -5.98 3.87
CA ILE A 94 -14.70 -5.33 5.17
C ILE A 94 -13.29 -4.71 5.31
N VAL A 95 -12.29 -5.25 4.62
CA VAL A 95 -10.92 -4.74 4.66
C VAL A 95 -10.85 -3.27 4.24
N PRO A 96 -11.26 -2.86 3.01
CA PRO A 96 -11.23 -1.46 2.62
C PRO A 96 -12.20 -0.60 3.45
N VAL A 97 -13.27 -1.16 4.02
CA VAL A 97 -14.15 -0.46 4.96
C VAL A 97 -13.39 -0.03 6.21
N ILE A 98 -12.55 -0.90 6.77
CA ILE A 98 -11.72 -0.55 7.94
C ILE A 98 -10.60 0.42 7.55
N ILE A 99 -9.98 0.25 6.37
CA ILE A 99 -8.83 1.05 5.93
C ILE A 99 -9.22 2.51 5.65
N LEU A 100 -10.33 2.77 4.97
CA LEU A 100 -10.68 4.09 4.45
C LEU A 100 -10.65 5.21 5.50
N PRO A 101 -11.24 5.07 6.70
CA PRO A 101 -11.23 6.10 7.73
C PRO A 101 -9.83 6.52 8.17
N TYR A 102 -8.99 5.57 8.59
CA TYR A 102 -7.67 5.89 9.10
C TYR A 102 -6.72 6.34 7.98
N TYR A 103 -6.88 5.81 6.76
CA TYR A 103 -6.09 6.23 5.62
C TYR A 103 -6.36 7.69 5.23
N CYS A 104 -7.63 8.13 5.31
CA CYS A 104 -7.98 9.54 5.12
C CYS A 104 -7.45 10.45 6.23
N THR A 105 -7.37 9.96 7.47
CA THR A 105 -6.73 10.69 8.58
C THR A 105 -5.25 10.92 8.30
N ILE A 106 -4.52 9.87 7.90
CA ILE A 106 -3.11 9.98 7.51
C ILE A 106 -2.93 10.88 6.28
N GLY A 107 -3.83 10.79 5.30
CA GLY A 107 -3.86 11.71 4.16
C GLY A 107 -4.00 13.19 4.58
N GLY A 108 -4.77 13.45 5.62
CA GLY A 108 -4.87 14.77 6.25
C GLY A 108 -3.53 15.22 6.86
N TRP A 109 -2.76 14.33 7.50
CA TRP A 109 -1.43 14.64 8.02
C TRP A 109 -0.46 15.03 6.89
N VAL A 110 -0.52 14.33 5.76
CA VAL A 110 0.28 14.66 4.58
C VAL A 110 -0.06 16.07 4.07
N LEU A 111 -1.35 16.41 3.97
CA LEU A 111 -1.81 17.75 3.56
C LEU A 111 -1.34 18.83 4.55
N LYS A 112 -1.34 18.58 5.86
CA LYS A 112 -0.82 19.50 6.87
C LYS A 112 0.65 19.81 6.61
N TYR A 113 1.48 18.81 6.39
CA TYR A 113 2.89 19.00 6.10
C TYR A 113 3.11 19.70 4.75
N MET A 114 2.39 19.29 3.70
CA MET A 114 2.42 20.01 2.42
C MET A 114 2.14 21.52 2.64
N THR A 115 1.09 21.86 3.38
CA THR A 115 0.74 23.24 3.69
C THR A 115 1.86 23.95 4.46
N ALA A 116 2.51 23.30 5.43
CA ALA A 116 3.61 23.88 6.19
C ALA A 116 4.79 24.31 5.29
N TYR A 117 5.14 23.48 4.30
CA TYR A 117 6.19 23.79 3.33
C TYR A 117 5.82 24.96 2.40
N PHE A 118 4.55 25.07 2.00
CA PHE A 118 4.07 26.18 1.16
C PHE A 118 3.89 27.49 1.91
N THR A 119 3.64 27.43 3.21
CA THR A 119 3.43 28.63 4.05
C THR A 119 4.68 29.08 4.79
N GLY A 120 5.86 28.52 4.47
CA GLY A 120 7.12 28.91 5.09
C GLY A 120 7.30 28.42 6.54
N GLN A 121 6.49 27.46 6.99
CA GLN A 121 6.60 26.86 8.34
C GLN A 121 7.56 25.65 8.38
N THR A 122 8.56 25.63 7.52
CA THR A 122 9.48 24.51 7.36
C THR A 122 10.27 24.23 8.63
N GLU A 123 10.80 25.28 9.28
CA GLU A 123 11.53 25.19 10.53
C GLU A 123 10.63 24.67 11.67
N ALA A 124 9.41 25.21 11.78
CA ALA A 124 8.44 24.74 12.77
C ALA A 124 8.10 23.25 12.59
N ALA A 125 8.02 22.75 11.34
CA ALA A 125 7.72 21.36 11.03
C ALA A 125 8.83 20.37 11.45
N THR A 126 10.03 20.87 11.81
CA THR A 126 11.14 20.05 12.33
C THR A 126 11.16 19.99 13.85
N GLY A 127 10.40 20.84 14.52
CA GLY A 127 10.36 20.94 15.98
C GLY A 127 9.84 19.65 16.62
N ASP A 128 10.49 19.26 17.72
CA ASP A 128 10.02 18.14 18.52
C ASP A 128 8.61 18.47 19.07
N GLY A 129 7.67 17.58 18.81
CA GLY A 129 6.27 17.79 19.19
C GLY A 129 5.39 18.43 18.11
N TYR A 130 5.89 18.93 16.98
CA TYR A 130 5.05 19.49 15.94
C TYR A 130 4.04 18.48 15.40
N PHE A 131 4.50 17.27 15.06
CA PHE A 131 3.64 16.19 14.62
C PHE A 131 2.67 15.75 15.73
N THR A 132 3.19 15.47 16.92
CA THR A 132 2.38 15.02 18.07
C THR A 132 1.36 16.09 18.45
N GLY A 133 1.76 17.37 18.53
CA GLY A 133 0.85 18.48 18.82
C GLY A 133 -0.25 18.65 17.76
N PHE A 134 0.07 18.37 16.49
CA PHE A 134 -0.93 18.39 15.42
C PHE A 134 -1.94 17.24 15.56
N ILE A 135 -1.48 15.99 15.70
CA ILE A 135 -2.39 14.82 15.72
C ILE A 135 -3.26 14.78 16.99
N THR A 136 -2.78 15.36 18.11
CA THR A 136 -3.54 15.45 19.36
C THR A 136 -4.47 16.65 19.43
N ALA A 137 -4.36 17.60 18.51
CA ALA A 137 -5.27 18.75 18.43
C ALA A 137 -6.69 18.28 18.05
N GLN A 138 -7.71 18.94 18.65
CA GLN A 138 -9.11 18.52 18.46
C GLN A 138 -9.67 18.86 17.07
N THR A 139 -9.25 19.99 16.47
CA THR A 139 -9.89 20.53 15.25
C THR A 139 -9.04 20.36 14.01
N ALA A 140 -7.74 20.70 14.09
CA ALA A 140 -6.87 20.77 12.92
C ALA A 140 -6.76 19.41 12.15
N PRO A 141 -6.55 18.25 12.80
CA PRO A 141 -6.50 16.97 12.09
C PRO A 141 -7.79 16.65 11.35
N ILE A 142 -8.95 16.99 11.95
CA ILE A 142 -10.26 16.76 11.34
C ILE A 142 -10.43 17.59 10.08
N VAL A 143 -10.06 18.87 10.11
CA VAL A 143 -10.18 19.77 8.94
C VAL A 143 -9.34 19.26 7.77
N PHE A 144 -8.06 18.92 8.01
CA PHE A 144 -7.19 18.40 6.96
C PHE A 144 -7.65 17.04 6.43
N ALA A 145 -8.12 16.15 7.30
CA ALA A 145 -8.65 14.85 6.89
C ALA A 145 -9.97 14.97 6.08
N LEU A 146 -10.85 15.94 6.44
CA LEU A 146 -12.05 16.24 5.66
C LEU A 146 -11.71 16.80 4.27
N ILE A 147 -10.71 17.66 4.13
CA ILE A 147 -10.24 18.14 2.82
C ILE A 147 -9.75 16.97 1.98
N PHE A 148 -8.93 16.09 2.57
CA PHE A 148 -8.43 14.90 1.87
C PHE A 148 -9.54 13.94 1.45
N LEU A 149 -10.46 13.62 2.36
CA LEU A 149 -11.62 12.76 2.08
C LEU A 149 -12.54 13.37 1.01
N THR A 150 -12.73 14.69 1.03
CA THR A 150 -13.54 15.39 0.02
C THR A 150 -12.90 15.24 -1.36
N ALA A 151 -11.58 15.46 -1.48
CA ALA A 151 -10.86 15.25 -2.74
C ALA A 151 -11.02 13.81 -3.25
N THR A 152 -10.83 12.81 -2.36
CA THR A 152 -11.06 11.40 -2.67
C THR A 152 -12.48 11.13 -3.14
N GLY A 153 -13.48 11.63 -2.41
CA GLY A 153 -14.89 11.45 -2.70
C GLY A 153 -15.32 12.05 -4.05
N VAL A 154 -14.81 13.23 -4.38
CA VAL A 154 -15.09 13.89 -5.68
C VAL A 154 -14.59 13.03 -6.84
N VAL A 155 -13.37 12.49 -6.76
CA VAL A 155 -12.82 11.63 -7.82
C VAL A 155 -13.67 10.38 -8.02
N VAL A 156 -14.06 9.70 -6.93
CA VAL A 156 -14.90 8.49 -7.00
C VAL A 156 -16.31 8.80 -7.48
N PHE A 157 -16.87 9.93 -7.06
CA PHE A 157 -18.19 10.38 -7.50
C PHE A 157 -18.25 10.64 -9.03
N CYS A 158 -17.17 11.15 -9.63
CA CYS A 158 -17.04 11.35 -11.07
C CYS A 158 -17.00 10.04 -11.89
N GLY A 159 -16.74 8.90 -11.24
CA GLY A 159 -16.80 7.58 -11.86
C GLY A 159 -15.46 7.03 -12.33
N VAL A 160 -15.48 5.85 -12.96
CA VAL A 160 -14.26 5.12 -13.33
C VAL A 160 -13.49 5.87 -14.42
N GLU A 161 -14.12 6.16 -15.53
CA GLU A 161 -13.46 6.78 -16.70
C GLU A 161 -13.09 8.25 -16.45
N LYS A 162 -14.07 9.07 -16.05
CA LYS A 162 -13.91 10.52 -15.90
C LYS A 162 -13.23 10.94 -14.59
N GLY A 163 -13.33 10.12 -13.56
CA GLY A 163 -12.71 10.31 -12.26
C GLY A 163 -11.40 9.52 -12.15
N ILE A 164 -11.48 8.25 -11.78
CA ILE A 164 -10.33 7.42 -11.37
C ILE A 164 -9.29 7.32 -12.48
N GLU A 165 -9.69 6.95 -13.69
CA GLU A 165 -8.76 6.74 -14.81
C GLU A 165 -8.07 8.05 -15.23
N LYS A 166 -8.88 9.13 -15.46
CA LYS A 166 -8.32 10.41 -15.88
C LYS A 166 -7.38 10.98 -14.82
N PHE A 167 -7.76 10.87 -13.55
CA PHE A 167 -6.97 11.34 -12.43
C PHE A 167 -5.63 10.59 -12.34
N SER A 168 -5.66 9.26 -12.40
CA SER A 168 -4.45 8.43 -12.33
C SER A 168 -3.54 8.64 -13.54
N LYS A 169 -4.09 8.80 -14.76
CA LYS A 169 -3.31 9.09 -15.97
C LYS A 169 -2.51 10.40 -15.89
N VAL A 170 -2.99 11.36 -15.12
CA VAL A 170 -2.28 12.65 -14.92
C VAL A 170 -1.30 12.56 -13.76
N LEU A 171 -1.74 12.06 -12.60
CA LEU A 171 -0.92 12.10 -11.40
C LEU A 171 0.22 11.09 -11.41
N MET A 172 0.04 9.89 -11.97
CA MET A 172 1.08 8.87 -11.91
C MET A 172 2.37 9.25 -12.67
N PRO A 173 2.32 9.79 -13.91
CA PRO A 173 3.53 10.27 -14.56
C PRO A 173 4.23 11.40 -13.79
N ILE A 174 3.48 12.34 -13.22
CA ILE A 174 4.03 13.44 -12.41
C ILE A 174 4.71 12.88 -11.16
N LEU A 175 4.08 11.93 -10.46
CA LEU A 175 4.65 11.26 -9.30
C LEU A 175 5.98 10.58 -9.65
N VAL A 176 6.03 9.85 -10.77
CA VAL A 176 7.27 9.17 -11.21
C VAL A 176 8.37 10.18 -11.52
N LEU A 177 8.05 11.28 -12.18
CA LEU A 177 9.04 12.33 -12.46
C LEU A 177 9.56 12.98 -11.17
N LEU A 178 8.68 13.24 -10.19
CA LEU A 178 9.08 13.79 -8.89
C LEU A 178 9.99 12.82 -8.13
N ILE A 179 9.61 11.54 -8.04
CA ILE A 179 10.42 10.56 -7.32
C ILE A 179 11.79 10.36 -7.96
N ILE A 180 11.90 10.33 -9.30
CA ILE A 180 13.17 10.27 -10.02
C ILE A 180 14.01 11.51 -9.74
N GLY A 181 13.43 12.71 -9.85
CA GLY A 181 14.13 13.96 -9.60
C GLY A 181 14.70 14.07 -8.20
N ILE A 182 13.89 13.74 -7.19
CA ILE A 182 14.32 13.76 -5.78
C ILE A 182 15.35 12.65 -5.52
N SER A 183 15.21 11.46 -6.14
CA SER A 183 16.19 10.38 -6.01
C SER A 183 17.56 10.77 -6.56
N ILE A 184 17.61 11.39 -7.74
CA ILE A 184 18.86 11.89 -8.32
C ILE A 184 19.49 12.92 -7.38
N TYR A 185 18.70 13.86 -6.88
CA TYR A 185 19.18 14.87 -5.93
C TYR A 185 19.74 14.23 -4.66
N SER A 186 19.05 13.23 -4.10
CA SER A 186 19.47 12.49 -2.89
C SER A 186 20.88 11.89 -3.03
N LEU A 187 21.28 11.46 -4.22
CA LEU A 187 22.62 10.91 -4.48
C LEU A 187 23.72 11.97 -4.53
N THR A 188 23.36 13.23 -4.76
CA THR A 188 24.34 14.35 -4.84
C THR A 188 24.64 14.98 -3.48
N ILE A 189 23.91 14.62 -2.43
CA ILE A 189 24.02 15.21 -1.11
C ILE A 189 25.33 14.78 -0.45
N LYS A 190 25.97 15.73 0.24
CA LYS A 190 27.15 15.54 1.07
C LYS A 190 26.99 16.35 2.36
N HIS A 191 27.28 15.74 3.48
CA HIS A 191 27.24 16.39 4.80
C HIS A 191 28.38 15.91 5.67
N THR A 192 28.91 16.82 6.51
CA THR A 192 29.88 16.46 7.56
C THR A 192 29.13 16.42 8.88
N GLY A 193 29.06 15.24 9.48
CA GLY A 193 28.40 15.06 10.78
C GLY A 193 29.14 15.76 11.93
N ASP A 194 28.48 15.88 13.07
CA ASP A 194 29.07 16.45 14.30
C ASP A 194 30.29 15.64 14.79
N ASP A 195 30.37 14.38 14.40
CA ASP A 195 31.50 13.46 14.64
C ASP A 195 32.69 13.67 13.70
N GLY A 196 32.61 14.66 12.79
CA GLY A 196 33.61 14.94 11.77
C GLY A 196 33.60 13.98 10.58
N THR A 197 32.73 12.96 10.56
CA THR A 197 32.61 12.02 9.45
C THR A 197 31.91 12.66 8.25
N ILE A 198 32.49 12.48 7.06
CA ILE A 198 31.88 12.91 5.81
C ILE A 198 31.02 11.77 5.28
N ARG A 199 29.71 11.99 5.18
CA ARG A 199 28.76 11.05 4.60
C ARG A 199 28.24 11.59 3.27
N THR A 200 28.10 10.69 2.28
CA THR A 200 27.60 11.05 0.94
C THR A 200 26.37 10.25 0.57
N GLY A 201 25.53 10.77 -0.33
CA GLY A 201 24.41 10.04 -0.89
C GLY A 201 24.82 8.73 -1.58
N ILE A 202 26.03 8.70 -2.15
CA ILE A 202 26.59 7.47 -2.76
C ILE A 202 26.91 6.40 -1.69
N ASP A 203 27.34 6.80 -0.51
CA ASP A 203 27.57 5.83 0.59
C ASP A 203 26.23 5.28 1.10
N GLY A 204 25.21 6.13 1.23
CA GLY A 204 23.84 5.68 1.51
C GLY A 204 23.27 4.77 0.41
N LEU A 205 23.60 5.01 -0.85
CA LEU A 205 23.27 4.11 -1.97
C LEU A 205 23.89 2.73 -1.79
N LYS A 206 25.15 2.64 -1.36
CA LYS A 206 25.82 1.37 -1.09
C LYS A 206 25.11 0.59 0.01
N VAL A 207 24.74 1.27 1.11
CA VAL A 207 23.95 0.68 2.20
C VAL A 207 22.61 0.15 1.69
N TYR A 208 21.98 0.85 0.78
CA TYR A 208 20.69 0.47 0.22
C TYR A 208 20.78 -0.71 -0.75
N LEU A 209 21.81 -0.77 -1.63
CA LEU A 209 21.85 -1.71 -2.75
C LEU A 209 22.73 -2.94 -2.55
N ILE A 210 23.79 -2.83 -1.75
CA ILE A 210 24.76 -3.94 -1.63
C ILE A 210 24.24 -4.96 -0.65
N PRO A 211 23.93 -6.22 -1.10
CA PRO A 211 23.50 -7.27 -0.20
C PRO A 211 24.67 -7.75 0.64
N ASP A 212 24.53 -7.73 1.96
CA ASP A 212 25.50 -8.26 2.89
C ASP A 212 24.88 -9.38 3.74
N PHE A 213 25.21 -10.62 3.43
CA PHE A 213 24.76 -11.80 4.16
C PHE A 213 25.65 -12.18 5.34
N ARG A 214 26.76 -11.45 5.57
CA ARG A 214 27.74 -11.77 6.62
C ARG A 214 27.09 -11.60 8.00
N GLY A 215 27.20 -12.62 8.82
CA GLY A 215 26.66 -12.62 10.18
C GLY A 215 25.14 -12.85 10.26
N MET A 216 24.43 -12.98 9.14
CA MET A 216 23.00 -13.29 9.16
C MET A 216 22.74 -14.74 9.53
N THR A 217 21.87 -14.96 10.51
CA THR A 217 21.35 -16.28 10.88
C THR A 217 20.17 -16.68 10.01
N PHE A 218 19.75 -17.94 10.07
CA PHE A 218 18.51 -18.38 9.41
C PHE A 218 17.29 -17.58 9.88
N ARG A 219 17.26 -17.22 11.17
CA ARG A 219 16.18 -16.38 11.73
C ARG A 219 16.14 -15.00 11.07
N ASP A 220 17.29 -14.36 10.87
CA ASP A 220 17.37 -13.04 10.25
C ASP A 220 16.86 -13.08 8.81
N ILE A 221 17.29 -14.07 8.02
CA ILE A 221 16.80 -14.26 6.65
C ILE A 221 15.30 -14.52 6.64
N PHE A 222 14.78 -15.34 7.56
CA PHE A 222 13.36 -15.60 7.69
C PHE A 222 12.58 -14.31 8.00
N MET A 223 13.08 -13.48 8.91
CA MET A 223 12.45 -12.19 9.24
C MET A 223 12.44 -11.24 8.04
N VAL A 224 13.54 -11.15 7.29
CA VAL A 224 13.60 -10.38 6.04
C VAL A 224 12.54 -10.85 5.03
N VAL A 225 12.35 -12.16 4.89
CA VAL A 225 11.30 -12.72 4.00
C VAL A 225 9.91 -12.32 4.48
N MET A 226 9.64 -12.38 5.79
CA MET A 226 8.34 -12.01 6.36
C MET A 226 8.08 -10.50 6.21
N ASP A 227 9.06 -9.66 6.49
CA ASP A 227 8.95 -8.21 6.36
C ASP A 227 8.75 -7.79 4.89
N ALA A 228 9.54 -8.36 3.96
CA ALA A 228 9.40 -8.13 2.52
C ALA A 228 8.04 -8.61 1.99
N MET A 229 7.56 -9.77 2.45
CA MET A 229 6.25 -10.29 2.07
C MET A 229 5.12 -9.42 2.60
N GLY A 230 5.17 -9.02 3.88
CA GLY A 230 4.18 -8.11 4.47
C GLY A 230 4.14 -6.74 3.79
N GLN A 231 5.32 -6.22 3.39
CA GLN A 231 5.41 -4.99 2.62
C GLN A 231 4.80 -5.13 1.23
N LEU A 232 5.18 -6.17 0.49
CA LEU A 232 4.67 -6.42 -0.86
C LEU A 232 3.15 -6.63 -0.86
N PHE A 233 2.66 -7.42 0.09
CA PHE A 233 1.26 -7.75 0.23
C PHE A 233 0.37 -6.50 0.38
N PHE A 234 0.82 -5.55 1.19
CA PHE A 234 0.16 -4.26 1.34
C PHE A 234 0.32 -3.38 0.10
N SER A 235 1.54 -3.32 -0.47
CA SER A 235 1.89 -2.44 -1.59
C SER A 235 1.04 -2.71 -2.83
N ILE A 236 0.92 -3.95 -3.28
CA ILE A 236 0.19 -4.29 -4.52
C ILE A 236 -1.33 -4.30 -4.39
N SER A 237 -1.89 -3.86 -3.26
CA SER A 237 -3.33 -3.71 -3.01
C SER A 237 -4.16 -4.99 -3.24
N VAL A 238 -3.61 -6.17 -2.92
CA VAL A 238 -4.30 -7.47 -3.04
C VAL A 238 -5.03 -7.87 -1.76
N ALA A 239 -5.98 -8.78 -1.88
CA ALA A 239 -6.80 -9.31 -0.78
C ALA A 239 -7.63 -8.26 0.01
N MET A 240 -7.63 -7.01 -0.43
CA MET A 240 -8.46 -5.92 0.10
C MET A 240 -9.59 -5.52 -0.86
N GLY A 241 -9.93 -6.36 -1.81
CA GLY A 241 -11.02 -6.16 -2.74
C GLY A 241 -10.78 -5.13 -3.85
N ILE A 242 -9.70 -4.34 -3.79
CA ILE A 242 -9.40 -3.29 -4.75
C ILE A 242 -9.14 -3.88 -6.14
N MET A 243 -8.24 -4.87 -6.24
CA MET A 243 -7.88 -5.47 -7.52
C MET A 243 -9.04 -6.30 -8.12
N VAL A 244 -9.93 -6.85 -7.29
CA VAL A 244 -11.19 -7.44 -7.74
C VAL A 244 -12.12 -6.37 -8.32
N ALA A 245 -12.28 -5.22 -7.63
CA ALA A 245 -13.11 -4.11 -8.13
C ALA A 245 -12.58 -3.59 -9.47
N TYR A 246 -11.29 -3.29 -9.57
CA TYR A 246 -10.65 -2.80 -10.78
C TYR A 246 -10.69 -3.82 -11.92
N GLY A 247 -10.40 -5.09 -11.63
CA GLY A 247 -10.56 -6.19 -12.57
C GLY A 247 -11.95 -6.24 -13.18
N SER A 248 -13.00 -5.95 -12.39
CA SER A 248 -14.39 -5.94 -12.86
C SER A 248 -14.70 -4.86 -13.90
N TYR A 249 -13.88 -3.81 -13.99
CA TYR A 249 -13.98 -2.74 -14.98
C TYR A 249 -13.11 -2.96 -16.23
N VAL A 250 -12.28 -4.01 -16.24
CA VAL A 250 -11.44 -4.34 -17.39
C VAL A 250 -12.28 -4.97 -18.49
N LYS A 251 -12.17 -4.45 -19.72
CA LYS A 251 -12.83 -5.03 -20.89
C LYS A 251 -12.30 -6.42 -21.21
N LYS A 252 -13.12 -7.25 -21.84
CA LYS A 252 -12.79 -8.64 -22.14
C LYS A 252 -11.68 -8.81 -23.17
N ASP A 253 -11.51 -7.83 -24.06
CA ASP A 253 -10.50 -7.78 -25.13
C ASP A 253 -9.12 -7.30 -24.67
N VAL A 254 -9.00 -6.79 -23.44
CA VAL A 254 -7.72 -6.35 -22.87
C VAL A 254 -6.82 -7.55 -22.54
N ASN A 255 -5.56 -7.49 -22.96
CA ASN A 255 -4.55 -8.47 -22.59
C ASN A 255 -4.20 -8.34 -21.10
N LEU A 256 -4.77 -9.26 -20.31
CA LEU A 256 -4.67 -9.19 -18.86
C LEU A 256 -3.26 -9.49 -18.35
N MET A 257 -2.58 -10.46 -18.97
CA MET A 257 -1.21 -10.84 -18.59
C MET A 257 -0.23 -9.68 -18.77
N LYS A 258 -0.33 -8.96 -19.90
CA LYS A 258 0.49 -7.77 -20.15
C LYS A 258 0.21 -6.68 -19.12
N SER A 259 -1.05 -6.43 -18.79
CA SER A 259 -1.43 -5.42 -17.80
C SER A 259 -0.92 -5.78 -16.40
N ILE A 260 -1.06 -7.03 -15.97
CA ILE A 260 -0.58 -7.51 -14.66
C ILE A 260 0.94 -7.34 -14.54
N ASN A 261 1.69 -7.75 -15.56
CA ASN A 261 3.15 -7.56 -15.57
C ASN A 261 3.54 -6.07 -15.50
N GLN A 262 2.81 -5.19 -16.19
CA GLN A 262 3.06 -3.75 -16.13
C GLN A 262 2.79 -3.17 -14.74
N ILE A 263 1.71 -3.58 -14.07
CA ILE A 263 1.37 -3.15 -12.70
C ILE A 263 2.46 -3.61 -11.72
N GLU A 264 2.85 -4.87 -11.80
CA GLU A 264 3.91 -5.47 -10.97
C GLU A 264 5.26 -4.73 -11.11
N ILE A 265 5.69 -4.50 -12.35
CA ILE A 265 6.93 -3.77 -12.63
C ILE A 265 6.84 -2.33 -12.14
N PHE A 266 5.70 -1.67 -12.35
CA PHE A 266 5.51 -0.28 -11.97
C PHE A 266 5.56 -0.09 -10.45
N ASP A 267 4.85 -0.93 -9.69
CA ASP A 267 4.87 -0.91 -8.22
C ASP A 267 6.27 -1.17 -7.67
N THR A 268 6.92 -2.22 -8.15
CA THR A 268 8.29 -2.58 -7.72
C THR A 268 9.29 -1.48 -8.04
N ALA A 269 9.20 -0.87 -9.23
CA ALA A 269 10.09 0.23 -9.63
C ALA A 269 9.89 1.47 -8.76
N VAL A 270 8.64 1.83 -8.45
CA VAL A 270 8.36 2.99 -7.60
C VAL A 270 8.79 2.73 -6.15
N ALA A 271 8.56 1.53 -5.60
CA ALA A 271 9.05 1.16 -4.27
C ALA A 271 10.59 1.25 -4.21
N PHE A 272 11.27 0.74 -5.22
CA PHE A 272 12.73 0.83 -5.36
C PHE A 272 13.22 2.28 -5.42
N LEU A 273 12.59 3.12 -6.25
CA LEU A 273 12.94 4.54 -6.36
C LEU A 273 12.65 5.31 -5.06
N ALA A 274 11.60 4.96 -4.32
CA ALA A 274 11.32 5.56 -3.02
C ALA A 274 12.41 5.24 -2.00
N GLY A 275 12.90 4.00 -1.98
CA GLY A 275 14.07 3.64 -1.18
C GLY A 275 15.33 4.39 -1.60
N LEU A 276 15.57 4.52 -2.90
CA LEU A 276 16.67 5.30 -3.48
C LEU A 276 16.59 6.79 -3.14
N MET A 277 15.39 7.33 -3.01
CA MET A 277 15.15 8.71 -2.62
C MET A 277 15.42 8.95 -1.13
N ILE A 278 14.97 8.04 -0.27
CA ILE A 278 14.89 8.26 1.17
C ILE A 278 16.13 7.73 1.90
N VAL A 279 16.57 6.49 1.60
CA VAL A 279 17.67 5.87 2.34
C VAL A 279 18.97 6.66 2.24
N PRO A 280 19.43 7.08 1.03
CA PRO A 280 20.64 7.91 0.94
C PRO A 280 20.49 9.26 1.65
N ALA A 281 19.34 9.94 1.51
CA ALA A 281 19.12 11.24 2.14
C ALA A 281 19.19 11.14 3.67
N VAL A 282 18.50 10.18 4.27
CA VAL A 282 18.52 9.98 5.74
C VAL A 282 19.90 9.53 6.21
N TYR A 283 20.57 8.64 5.48
CA TYR A 283 21.91 8.17 5.81
C TYR A 283 22.93 9.31 5.92
N VAL A 284 22.88 10.27 5.00
CA VAL A 284 23.81 11.41 4.98
C VAL A 284 23.71 12.26 6.24
N PHE A 285 22.50 12.52 6.74
CA PHE A 285 22.30 13.42 7.89
C PHE A 285 22.22 12.70 9.23
N SER A 286 21.74 11.47 9.25
CA SER A 286 21.42 10.76 10.51
C SER A 286 21.99 9.35 10.60
N GLY A 287 22.77 8.89 9.60
CA GLY A 287 23.22 7.51 9.53
C GLY A 287 22.05 6.52 9.39
N THR A 288 22.34 5.23 9.59
CA THR A 288 21.31 4.17 9.56
C THR A 288 20.34 4.25 10.73
N GLU A 289 20.75 4.85 11.86
CA GLU A 289 19.94 5.01 13.07
C GLU A 289 18.82 6.04 12.90
N GLY A 290 18.93 6.96 11.92
CA GLY A 290 17.90 7.95 11.61
C GLY A 290 16.63 7.39 10.97
N MET A 291 16.61 6.11 10.62
CA MET A 291 15.45 5.47 10.00
C MET A 291 14.43 5.06 11.05
N SER A 292 13.40 5.91 11.22
CA SER A 292 12.26 5.62 12.09
C SER A 292 11.25 4.70 11.44
N ALA A 293 10.54 3.89 12.25
CA ALA A 293 9.44 3.07 11.76
C ALA A 293 8.16 3.90 11.51
N GLY A 294 7.37 3.46 10.55
CA GLY A 294 6.02 3.99 10.29
C GLY A 294 5.97 5.49 9.96
N PRO A 295 4.93 6.20 10.44
CA PRO A 295 4.76 7.63 10.19
C PRO A 295 5.93 8.50 10.65
N GLY A 296 6.69 8.06 11.65
CA GLY A 296 7.85 8.80 12.18
C GLY A 296 8.89 9.13 11.12
N LEU A 297 9.15 8.22 10.18
CA LEU A 297 10.06 8.50 9.07
C LEU A 297 9.62 9.72 8.26
N MET A 298 8.34 9.77 7.90
CA MET A 298 7.81 10.82 7.02
C MET A 298 7.57 12.14 7.75
N PHE A 299 7.08 12.12 8.98
CA PHE A 299 6.61 13.31 9.67
C PHE A 299 7.58 13.85 10.72
N ILE A 300 8.64 13.09 11.07
CA ILE A 300 9.65 13.52 12.03
C ILE A 300 11.05 13.54 11.40
N SER A 301 11.51 12.38 10.85
CA SER A 301 12.88 12.28 10.35
C SER A 301 13.11 13.08 9.06
N LEU A 302 12.27 12.90 8.05
CA LEU A 302 12.45 13.59 6.75
C LEU A 302 12.35 15.12 6.83
N PRO A 303 11.42 15.75 7.60
CA PRO A 303 11.45 17.19 7.79
C PRO A 303 12.79 17.70 8.36
N LYS A 304 13.39 16.99 9.33
CA LYS A 304 14.72 17.34 9.87
C LYS A 304 15.80 17.25 8.80
N VAL A 305 15.77 16.19 7.97
CA VAL A 305 16.68 16.03 6.83
C VAL A 305 16.54 17.20 5.83
N PHE A 306 15.30 17.56 5.45
CA PHE A 306 15.06 18.68 4.55
C PHE A 306 15.51 20.01 5.15
N ASN A 307 15.30 20.26 6.43
CA ASN A 307 15.77 21.45 7.09
C ASN A 307 17.32 21.56 7.11
N ALA A 308 18.00 20.44 7.35
CA ALA A 308 19.46 20.39 7.32
C ALA A 308 20.04 20.66 5.90
N MET A 309 19.26 20.49 4.84
CA MET A 309 19.61 20.88 3.47
C MET A 309 19.44 22.40 3.20
N GLY A 310 18.95 23.18 4.17
CA GLY A 310 18.73 24.63 4.05
C GLY A 310 17.65 25.00 3.02
N LYS A 311 17.86 26.09 2.26
CA LYS A 311 16.86 26.59 1.28
C LYS A 311 16.46 25.59 0.23
N VAL A 312 17.39 24.74 -0.23
CA VAL A 312 17.10 23.70 -1.23
C VAL A 312 16.20 22.64 -0.61
N GLY A 313 16.42 22.30 0.65
CA GLY A 313 15.58 21.35 1.38
C GLY A 313 14.13 21.79 1.52
N THR A 314 13.85 23.09 1.62
CA THR A 314 12.47 23.61 1.60
C THR A 314 11.77 23.27 0.27
N VAL A 315 12.46 23.44 -0.85
CA VAL A 315 11.91 23.11 -2.18
C VAL A 315 11.73 21.59 -2.33
N ILE A 316 12.75 20.81 -1.96
CA ILE A 316 12.69 19.33 -2.01
C ILE A 316 11.57 18.79 -1.12
N GLY A 317 11.42 19.32 0.09
CA GLY A 317 10.34 18.93 1.01
C GLY A 317 8.95 19.27 0.46
N ALA A 318 8.78 20.45 -0.16
CA ALA A 318 7.54 20.80 -0.84
C ALA A 318 7.21 19.82 -1.97
N LEU A 319 8.17 19.53 -2.85
CA LEU A 319 8.00 18.56 -3.94
C LEU A 319 7.73 17.15 -3.41
N PHE A 320 8.41 16.75 -2.33
CA PHE A 320 8.17 15.47 -1.64
C PHE A 320 6.74 15.37 -1.13
N PHE A 321 6.23 16.34 -0.37
CA PHE A 321 4.87 16.29 0.16
C PHE A 321 3.78 16.42 -0.93
N ILE A 322 4.04 17.10 -2.06
CA ILE A 322 3.17 17.04 -3.25
C ILE A 322 3.12 15.60 -3.78
N MET A 323 4.26 14.99 -4.00
CA MET A 323 4.38 13.61 -4.49
C MET A 323 3.65 12.63 -3.56
N VAL A 324 3.86 12.73 -2.24
CA VAL A 324 3.20 11.90 -1.23
C VAL A 324 1.69 12.12 -1.23
N THR A 325 1.23 13.36 -1.42
CA THR A 325 -0.21 13.68 -1.54
C THR A 325 -0.81 12.97 -2.74
N PHE A 326 -0.13 12.95 -3.89
CA PHE A 326 -0.60 12.25 -5.08
C PHE A 326 -0.69 10.73 -4.87
N ALA A 327 0.34 10.13 -4.25
CA ALA A 327 0.34 8.73 -3.89
C ALA A 327 -0.80 8.38 -2.90
N ALA A 328 -1.01 9.21 -1.90
CA ALA A 328 -2.06 9.01 -0.91
C ALA A 328 -3.47 9.11 -1.53
N ILE A 329 -3.74 10.12 -2.37
CA ILE A 329 -5.06 10.30 -2.99
C ILE A 329 -5.36 9.16 -3.98
N THR A 330 -4.42 8.74 -4.83
CA THR A 330 -4.66 7.65 -5.79
C THR A 330 -5.00 6.34 -5.09
N SER A 331 -4.34 6.05 -3.97
CA SER A 331 -4.63 4.86 -3.17
C SER A 331 -5.96 4.99 -2.42
N SER A 332 -6.27 6.13 -1.78
CA SER A 332 -7.56 6.32 -1.07
C SER A 332 -8.76 6.23 -2.01
N VAL A 333 -8.63 6.75 -3.23
CA VAL A 333 -9.64 6.61 -4.31
C VAL A 333 -9.91 5.14 -4.61
N SER A 334 -8.88 4.32 -4.66
CA SER A 334 -8.99 2.88 -4.93
C SER A 334 -9.65 2.11 -3.78
N VAL A 335 -9.29 2.44 -2.54
CA VAL A 335 -9.93 1.89 -1.33
C VAL A 335 -11.42 2.24 -1.31
N MET A 336 -11.75 3.51 -1.54
CA MET A 336 -13.15 3.96 -1.59
C MET A 336 -13.93 3.31 -2.73
N GLU A 337 -13.32 3.13 -3.90
CA GLU A 337 -13.97 2.47 -5.05
C GLU A 337 -14.29 1.00 -4.79
N ALA A 338 -13.44 0.28 -4.06
CA ALA A 338 -13.72 -1.10 -3.66
C ALA A 338 -15.00 -1.19 -2.81
N ILE A 339 -15.22 -0.22 -1.92
CA ILE A 339 -16.43 -0.14 -1.09
C ILE A 339 -17.64 0.20 -1.97
N VAL A 340 -17.53 1.26 -2.77
CA VAL A 340 -18.59 1.77 -3.64
C VAL A 340 -19.05 0.70 -4.63
N SER A 341 -18.12 0.00 -5.28
CA SER A 341 -18.44 -1.09 -6.22
C SER A 341 -19.21 -2.23 -5.54
N GLY A 342 -18.81 -2.59 -4.31
CA GLY A 342 -19.50 -3.60 -3.53
C GLY A 342 -20.95 -3.21 -3.18
N LEU A 343 -21.18 -1.96 -2.76
CA LEU A 343 -22.52 -1.41 -2.49
C LEU A 343 -23.39 -1.38 -3.75
N MET A 344 -22.84 -0.93 -4.87
CA MET A 344 -23.55 -0.91 -6.15
C MET A 344 -24.03 -2.29 -6.58
N ASP A 345 -23.15 -3.29 -6.48
CA ASP A 345 -23.44 -4.64 -6.94
C ASP A 345 -24.37 -5.41 -6.00
N LYS A 346 -24.20 -5.26 -4.69
CA LYS A 346 -24.99 -6.00 -3.71
C LYS A 346 -26.38 -5.44 -3.49
N PHE A 347 -26.47 -4.10 -3.42
CA PHE A 347 -27.72 -3.40 -3.08
C PHE A 347 -28.38 -2.71 -4.30
N HIS A 348 -27.77 -2.89 -5.49
CA HIS A 348 -28.25 -2.27 -6.74
C HIS A 348 -28.37 -0.74 -6.67
N LEU A 349 -27.51 -0.10 -5.86
CA LEU A 349 -27.49 1.35 -5.70
C LEU A 349 -26.83 2.03 -6.89
N THR A 350 -27.21 3.28 -7.12
CA THR A 350 -26.48 4.11 -8.09
C THR A 350 -25.12 4.51 -7.54
N ARG A 351 -24.14 4.76 -8.42
CA ARG A 351 -22.79 5.21 -8.03
C ARG A 351 -22.83 6.41 -7.09
N LYS A 352 -23.65 7.41 -7.43
CA LYS A 352 -23.78 8.63 -6.62
C LYS A 352 -24.24 8.32 -5.19
N LYS A 353 -25.29 7.51 -5.03
CA LYS A 353 -25.79 7.09 -3.71
C LYS A 353 -24.72 6.29 -2.93
N SER A 354 -24.06 5.35 -3.59
CA SER A 354 -23.00 4.54 -2.95
C SER A 354 -21.81 5.40 -2.52
N ALA A 355 -21.38 6.35 -3.36
CA ALA A 355 -20.28 7.27 -3.02
C ALA A 355 -20.64 8.16 -1.82
N VAL A 356 -21.87 8.72 -1.78
CA VAL A 356 -22.34 9.53 -0.64
C VAL A 356 -22.38 8.70 0.65
N ILE A 357 -22.96 7.48 0.61
CA ILE A 357 -23.02 6.58 1.77
C ILE A 357 -21.60 6.29 2.28
N THR A 358 -20.68 5.96 1.37
CA THR A 358 -19.29 5.66 1.73
C THR A 358 -18.59 6.89 2.30
N THR A 359 -18.82 8.09 1.74
CA THR A 359 -18.25 9.33 2.27
C THR A 359 -18.76 9.63 3.69
N VAL A 360 -20.07 9.53 3.92
CA VAL A 360 -20.65 9.74 5.26
C VAL A 360 -20.09 8.74 6.27
N TYR A 361 -20.00 7.46 5.88
CA TYR A 361 -19.36 6.45 6.71
C TYR A 361 -17.91 6.81 7.03
N ALA A 362 -17.14 7.20 6.00
CA ALA A 362 -15.73 7.55 6.16
C ALA A 362 -15.55 8.78 7.06
N VAL A 363 -16.44 9.78 7.00
CA VAL A 363 -16.43 10.93 7.92
C VAL A 363 -16.58 10.47 9.37
N VAL A 364 -17.58 9.62 9.65
CA VAL A 364 -17.80 9.12 11.01
C VAL A 364 -16.60 8.32 11.51
N GLY A 365 -16.09 7.38 10.71
CA GLY A 365 -14.92 6.58 11.07
C GLY A 365 -13.65 7.42 11.26
N MET A 366 -13.43 8.43 10.41
CA MET A 366 -12.32 9.37 10.50
C MET A 366 -12.39 10.20 11.80
N LEU A 367 -13.58 10.66 12.20
CA LEU A 367 -13.77 11.34 13.49
C LEU A 367 -13.40 10.44 14.67
N VAL A 368 -13.79 9.16 14.62
CA VAL A 368 -13.39 8.16 15.63
C VAL A 368 -11.88 8.04 15.71
N VAL A 369 -11.19 7.96 14.55
CA VAL A 369 -9.73 7.88 14.51
C VAL A 369 -9.07 9.15 15.05
N CYS A 370 -9.53 10.35 14.62
CA CYS A 370 -8.98 11.61 15.10
C CYS A 370 -9.16 11.79 16.61
N PHE A 371 -10.34 11.46 17.14
CA PHE A 371 -10.60 11.53 18.59
C PHE A 371 -9.83 10.48 19.39
N GLY A 372 -9.38 9.39 18.76
CA GLY A 372 -8.50 8.40 19.37
C GLY A 372 -7.15 8.94 19.82
N TYR A 373 -6.71 10.09 19.29
CA TYR A 373 -5.47 10.75 19.70
C TYR A 373 -5.67 11.79 20.82
N ASN A 374 -6.90 12.09 21.22
CA ASN A 374 -7.20 13.11 22.24
C ASN A 374 -8.34 12.71 23.16
N ILE A 375 -9.61 12.96 22.79
CA ILE A 375 -10.80 12.77 23.68
C ILE A 375 -11.01 11.30 24.05
N TRP A 376 -10.79 10.38 23.10
CA TRP A 376 -10.95 8.94 23.28
C TRP A 376 -9.60 8.22 23.32
N TYR A 377 -8.59 8.88 23.83
CA TYR A 377 -7.26 8.30 23.93
C TYR A 377 -7.28 7.05 24.82
N PHE A 378 -6.75 5.95 24.30
CA PHE A 378 -6.45 4.74 25.05
C PHE A 378 -5.25 4.02 24.41
N GLU A 379 -4.65 3.15 25.20
CA GLU A 379 -3.58 2.26 24.74
C GLU A 379 -4.00 0.80 24.93
N LEU A 380 -3.92 0.02 23.88
CA LEU A 380 -4.19 -1.40 23.87
C LEU A 380 -2.91 -2.17 23.47
N LYS A 381 -2.55 -3.20 24.23
CA LYS A 381 -1.51 -4.13 23.79
C LYS A 381 -2.08 -5.10 22.79
N LEU A 382 -1.50 -5.09 21.58
CA LEU A 382 -1.84 -6.03 20.51
C LEU A 382 -1.18 -7.39 20.74
N PRO A 383 -1.69 -8.48 20.13
CA PRO A 383 -1.11 -9.82 20.25
C PRO A 383 0.36 -9.91 19.83
N ASN A 384 0.80 -9.08 18.87
CA ASN A 384 2.20 -8.97 18.45
C ASN A 384 3.10 -8.16 19.40
N GLY A 385 2.56 -7.72 20.56
CA GLY A 385 3.28 -6.98 21.59
C GLY A 385 3.34 -5.47 21.41
N ALA A 386 2.86 -4.92 20.27
CA ALA A 386 2.83 -3.50 20.03
C ALA A 386 1.76 -2.80 20.88
N THR A 387 2.06 -1.58 21.36
CA THR A 387 1.08 -0.69 21.97
C THR A 387 0.35 0.08 20.87
N ALA A 388 -0.98 0.08 20.88
CA ALA A 388 -1.83 0.56 19.80
C ALA A 388 -2.91 1.51 20.28
N GLN A 389 -3.17 2.53 19.49
CA GLN A 389 -4.33 3.42 19.57
C GLN A 389 -5.38 3.00 18.52
N ILE A 390 -6.48 3.74 18.39
CA ILE A 390 -7.58 3.38 17.46
C ILE A 390 -7.07 3.14 16.04
N LEU A 391 -6.23 4.05 15.51
CA LEU A 391 -5.64 3.90 14.17
C LEU A 391 -4.86 2.59 14.05
N ASP A 392 -3.97 2.33 15.01
CA ASP A 392 -3.10 1.17 14.99
C ASP A 392 -3.89 -0.14 15.10
N VAL A 393 -4.98 -0.15 15.91
CA VAL A 393 -5.89 -1.28 16.01
C VAL A 393 -6.59 -1.54 14.68
N MET A 394 -7.08 -0.49 14.01
CA MET A 394 -7.72 -0.63 12.69
C MET A 394 -6.74 -1.13 11.63
N ASP A 395 -5.51 -0.59 11.61
CA ASP A 395 -4.43 -1.04 10.74
C ASP A 395 -4.08 -2.51 10.99
N TYR A 396 -3.89 -2.88 12.26
CA TYR A 396 -3.59 -4.25 12.65
C TYR A 396 -4.70 -5.23 12.23
N LEU A 397 -5.96 -4.90 12.48
CA LEU A 397 -7.09 -5.76 12.08
C LEU A 397 -7.17 -5.92 10.56
N SER A 398 -7.04 -4.83 9.81
CA SER A 398 -7.14 -4.88 8.36
C SER A 398 -5.93 -5.57 7.73
N ASN A 399 -4.71 -5.14 8.04
CA ASN A 399 -3.51 -5.55 7.33
C ASN A 399 -2.89 -6.84 7.88
N ASN A 400 -2.93 -7.05 9.21
CA ASN A 400 -2.26 -8.19 9.82
C ASN A 400 -3.19 -9.39 10.01
N ILE A 401 -4.52 -9.17 10.08
CA ILE A 401 -5.49 -10.27 10.30
C ILE A 401 -6.34 -10.51 9.05
N PHE A 402 -7.17 -9.55 8.63
CA PHE A 402 -8.16 -9.80 7.58
C PHE A 402 -7.55 -9.98 6.20
N MET A 403 -6.58 -9.19 5.80
CA MET A 403 -5.94 -9.34 4.48
C MET A 403 -5.26 -10.71 4.30
N PRO A 404 -4.36 -11.18 5.21
CA PRO A 404 -3.80 -12.52 5.10
C PRO A 404 -4.87 -13.62 5.09
N LEU A 405 -5.90 -13.49 5.91
CA LEU A 405 -7.00 -14.44 5.96
C LEU A 405 -7.78 -14.50 4.62
N VAL A 406 -8.12 -13.35 4.04
CA VAL A 406 -8.76 -13.27 2.71
C VAL A 406 -7.87 -13.90 1.64
N ALA A 407 -6.57 -13.63 1.66
CA ALA A 407 -5.63 -14.19 0.69
C ALA A 407 -5.50 -15.71 0.82
N ILE A 408 -5.36 -16.25 2.04
CA ILE A 408 -5.34 -17.70 2.28
C ILE A 408 -6.61 -18.35 1.72
N LEU A 409 -7.77 -17.80 2.07
CA LEU A 409 -9.06 -18.33 1.64
C LEU A 409 -9.26 -18.22 0.12
N SER A 410 -8.79 -17.13 -0.51
CA SER A 410 -8.77 -16.98 -1.96
C SER A 410 -7.86 -18.03 -2.63
N CYS A 411 -6.68 -18.29 -2.05
CA CYS A 411 -5.79 -19.36 -2.52
C CYS A 411 -6.44 -20.74 -2.39
N ILE A 412 -7.12 -21.02 -1.28
CA ILE A 412 -7.85 -22.29 -1.11
C ILE A 412 -9.00 -22.40 -2.13
N LEU A 413 -9.78 -21.34 -2.30
CA LEU A 413 -10.87 -21.33 -3.27
C LEU A 413 -10.36 -21.60 -4.69
N ILE A 414 -9.35 -20.86 -5.14
CA ILE A 414 -8.84 -20.96 -6.51
C ILE A 414 -7.92 -22.17 -6.70
N GLY A 415 -7.10 -22.48 -5.70
CA GLY A 415 -6.15 -23.58 -5.79
C GLY A 415 -6.79 -24.98 -5.75
N TRP A 416 -7.84 -25.13 -4.91
CA TRP A 416 -8.36 -26.45 -4.56
C TRP A 416 -9.85 -26.62 -4.90
N VAL A 417 -10.70 -25.63 -4.63
CA VAL A 417 -12.17 -25.76 -4.81
C VAL A 417 -12.56 -25.64 -6.28
N VAL A 418 -12.29 -24.47 -6.91
CA VAL A 418 -12.67 -24.23 -8.32
C VAL A 418 -11.54 -24.52 -9.31
N LYS A 419 -10.36 -24.84 -8.80
CA LYS A 419 -9.11 -25.16 -9.51
C LYS A 419 -8.50 -23.95 -10.25
N PRO A 420 -7.16 -23.89 -10.37
CA PRO A 420 -6.44 -22.79 -11.03
C PRO A 420 -6.84 -22.56 -12.49
N LYS A 421 -7.41 -23.57 -13.14
CA LYS A 421 -7.95 -23.47 -14.50
C LYS A 421 -8.92 -22.29 -14.65
N THR A 422 -9.72 -22.00 -13.62
CA THR A 422 -10.69 -20.90 -13.62
C THR A 422 -10.04 -19.54 -13.89
N VAL A 423 -8.86 -19.29 -13.32
CA VAL A 423 -8.07 -18.07 -13.52
C VAL A 423 -7.27 -18.16 -14.82
N ILE A 424 -6.66 -19.32 -15.10
CA ILE A 424 -5.89 -19.55 -16.33
C ILE A 424 -6.72 -19.29 -17.56
N ASP A 425 -7.93 -19.87 -17.65
CA ASP A 425 -8.84 -19.69 -18.78
C ASP A 425 -9.26 -18.20 -18.94
N GLU A 426 -9.35 -17.47 -17.83
CA GLU A 426 -9.70 -16.05 -17.89
C GLU A 426 -8.53 -15.19 -18.39
N VAL A 427 -7.30 -15.43 -17.93
CA VAL A 427 -6.14 -14.63 -18.33
C VAL A 427 -5.60 -14.98 -19.72
N THR A 428 -5.96 -16.15 -20.26
CA THR A 428 -5.60 -16.59 -21.62
C THR A 428 -6.78 -16.53 -22.59
N ARG A 429 -7.83 -15.82 -22.23
CA ARG A 429 -9.12 -15.82 -22.93
C ARG A 429 -9.02 -15.43 -24.41
N ASN A 430 -8.14 -14.50 -24.74
CA ASN A 430 -7.98 -13.98 -26.10
C ASN A 430 -6.75 -14.60 -26.81
N GLY A 431 -6.27 -15.76 -26.34
CA GLY A 431 -5.08 -16.45 -26.89
C GLY A 431 -3.74 -15.98 -26.31
N GLU A 432 -3.78 -15.24 -25.20
CA GLU A 432 -2.55 -14.76 -24.55
C GLU A 432 -1.71 -15.92 -23.99
N LYS A 433 -0.38 -15.78 -24.08
CA LYS A 433 0.55 -16.71 -23.47
C LYS A 433 0.68 -16.45 -21.98
N PHE A 434 0.52 -17.50 -21.15
CA PHE A 434 0.75 -17.44 -19.72
C PHE A 434 2.12 -18.07 -19.38
N GLY A 435 3.21 -17.32 -19.56
CA GLY A 435 4.57 -17.84 -19.39
C GLY A 435 4.86 -18.40 -18.00
N ARG A 436 4.33 -17.76 -16.94
CA ARG A 436 4.48 -18.18 -15.52
C ARG A 436 3.38 -19.14 -15.03
N LYS A 437 2.69 -19.89 -15.93
CA LYS A 437 1.57 -20.78 -15.59
C LYS A 437 1.92 -21.84 -14.54
N LYS A 438 3.06 -22.53 -14.69
CA LYS A 438 3.49 -23.56 -13.74
C LYS A 438 3.76 -22.95 -12.36
N LEU A 439 4.49 -21.83 -12.34
CA LEU A 439 4.75 -21.06 -11.12
C LEU A 439 3.44 -20.65 -10.42
N TYR A 440 2.50 -20.06 -11.16
CA TYR A 440 1.19 -19.68 -10.65
C TYR A 440 0.46 -20.83 -9.95
N ILE A 441 0.43 -22.03 -10.59
CA ILE A 441 -0.24 -23.20 -10.03
C ILE A 441 0.40 -23.64 -8.70
N VAL A 442 1.73 -23.70 -8.64
CA VAL A 442 2.46 -24.09 -7.43
C VAL A 442 2.26 -23.06 -6.32
N MET A 443 2.39 -21.77 -6.68
CA MET A 443 2.23 -20.69 -5.73
C MET A 443 0.82 -20.65 -5.13
N VAL A 444 -0.24 -20.65 -5.95
CA VAL A 444 -1.62 -20.52 -5.46
C VAL A 444 -2.09 -21.73 -4.66
N LYS A 445 -1.55 -22.92 -4.97
CA LYS A 445 -1.94 -24.15 -4.25
C LYS A 445 -1.18 -24.38 -2.95
N PHE A 446 0.11 -24.09 -2.92
CA PHE A 446 0.98 -24.53 -1.84
C PHE A 446 1.77 -23.38 -1.20
N VAL A 447 2.58 -22.67 -1.97
CA VAL A 447 3.56 -21.74 -1.40
C VAL A 447 2.88 -20.52 -0.79
N ALA A 448 1.99 -19.84 -1.54
CA ALA A 448 1.35 -18.63 -1.05
C ALA A 448 0.48 -18.87 0.19
N PRO A 449 -0.40 -19.90 0.27
CA PRO A 449 -1.17 -20.12 1.50
C PRO A 449 -0.28 -20.47 2.70
N ILE A 450 0.85 -21.18 2.52
CA ILE A 450 1.79 -21.47 3.61
C ILE A 450 2.46 -20.18 4.10
N LEU A 451 3.00 -19.38 3.20
CA LEU A 451 3.65 -18.11 3.56
C LEU A 451 2.68 -17.14 4.25
N LEU A 452 1.44 -17.06 3.76
CA LEU A 452 0.40 -16.24 4.37
C LEU A 452 -0.03 -16.75 5.74
N ALA A 453 -0.05 -18.07 5.95
CA ALA A 453 -0.32 -18.66 7.27
C ALA A 453 0.80 -18.30 8.26
N LEU A 454 2.06 -18.34 7.83
CA LEU A 454 3.20 -17.91 8.66
C LEU A 454 3.10 -16.43 9.02
N LEU A 455 2.76 -15.56 8.05
CA LEU A 455 2.54 -14.14 8.29
C LEU A 455 1.40 -13.90 9.30
N LEU A 456 0.31 -14.63 9.17
CA LEU A 456 -0.82 -14.55 10.08
C LEU A 456 -0.44 -15.02 11.50
N LEU A 457 0.33 -16.11 11.64
CA LEU A 457 0.82 -16.59 12.94
C LEU A 457 1.74 -15.56 13.61
N GLN A 458 2.65 -14.95 12.83
CA GLN A 458 3.52 -13.88 13.33
C GLN A 458 2.72 -12.68 13.82
N SER A 459 1.60 -12.37 13.19
CA SER A 459 0.71 -11.30 13.63
C SER A 459 0.10 -11.56 15.03
N PHE A 460 -0.03 -12.82 15.43
CA PHE A 460 -0.44 -13.21 16.79
C PHE A 460 0.72 -13.32 17.78
N GLY A 461 1.93 -12.86 17.41
CA GLY A 461 3.12 -12.92 18.28
C GLY A 461 3.76 -14.31 18.36
N ILE A 462 3.38 -15.24 17.48
CA ILE A 462 3.95 -16.57 17.42
C ILE A 462 5.23 -16.52 16.57
N ASP A 463 6.39 -16.58 17.23
CA ASP A 463 7.69 -16.72 16.56
C ASP A 463 7.87 -18.15 16.06
N PHE A 464 7.60 -18.34 14.76
CA PHE A 464 7.67 -19.66 14.12
C PHE A 464 9.07 -20.27 14.18
N VAL A 465 10.14 -19.46 14.07
CA VAL A 465 11.53 -19.95 14.13
C VAL A 465 11.84 -20.47 15.54
N GLN A 466 11.42 -19.73 16.56
CA GLN A 466 11.57 -20.17 17.94
C GLN A 466 10.74 -21.43 18.24
N PHE A 467 9.51 -21.48 17.70
CA PHE A 467 8.65 -22.66 17.81
C PHE A 467 9.30 -23.90 17.19
N VAL A 468 9.82 -23.80 15.96
CA VAL A 468 10.51 -24.89 15.27
C VAL A 468 11.80 -25.27 16.03
N THR A 469 12.60 -24.31 16.45
CA THR A 469 13.84 -24.58 17.21
C THR A 469 13.57 -25.32 18.52
N ASN A 470 12.46 -25.00 19.18
CA ASN A 470 12.06 -25.68 20.43
C ASN A 470 11.51 -27.09 20.21
N LEU A 471 11.01 -27.40 18.98
CA LEU A 471 10.49 -28.73 18.61
C LEU A 471 11.63 -29.73 18.35
N PHE A 472 12.83 -29.23 18.01
CA PHE A 472 14.02 -30.05 17.71
C PHE A 472 15.05 -30.03 18.86
N LYS A 473 14.73 -29.42 19.99
CA LYS A 473 15.45 -29.56 21.29
C LYS A 473 14.79 -30.61 22.16
#